data_de3d245bc6f366e336ca6f7cc1a19ff1
#
_entry.id   de3d245bc6f366e336ca6f7cc1a19ff1
#
_cell.length_a   1.000
_cell.length_b   1.000
_cell.length_c   1.000
_cell.angle_alpha   90.00
_cell.angle_beta   90.00
_cell.angle_gamma   90.00
#
_symmetry.space_group_name_H-M   'P 1'
#
loop_
_entity.id
_entity.type
_entity.pdbx_description
1 polymer ?
#
loop_
_entity_poly.entity_id
_entity_poly.type
_entity_poly.pdbx_seq_one_letter_code
_entity_poly.pdbx_strand_id
1 'polypeptide(L)'
;MSKIKRLTSLIIVFVLVFSTAFCVNFKASAESNIGIITGESVALRSAPNTYSGTSVYERLSINAEVEILEKVSGNEAESGHGTVWYKVKHGSNVGYVYGYYIRLKTIDGNFETLLSQFPESYKPYLRNLHAIYPNYKFIPDKLNMSFSDAVSAEYNGLCKMAPIGWPVYGDERWYSSQPQGFDEDGNRISVDGSGWYYASRSAIAYFMDPRNFLSGNDFYMFAQQGYDKNLHSADLLKSVIKGTFLENGYGNDSNAYINDIMEAANSSGVNPCVLAAIIIAEQGTKGTSSLISGTYPGFEGYYNFFNVGASGQGDEAVIRSGLTKAKEKGWNSRRAAILGGASVYSDGYIAVGQDTYYYKNFNLVKAPYYSHQYAGNLWDSKNNASQFAKAFTGNTSAALTFKIPVFTSISDTVSPRPDQGGSSEPEKPTPTLKRGDINSDGVIDVVDLAAIKFHILGIKSISSSVYSAADVNKDGNIDVVDLAAIKFHILGIKTIS
;
A
#
# COMPACT_ATOMS: atom_id res chain seq x y z
N MET A 1 -72.42 36.81 -2.34
CA MET A 1 -72.12 35.41 -1.81
C MET A 1 -71.30 34.53 -2.77
N SER A 2 -70.97 34.93 -3.99
CA SER A 2 -70.28 34.05 -4.97
C SER A 2 -68.73 34.19 -5.00
N LYS A 3 -68.17 35.27 -4.47
CA LYS A 3 -66.68 35.46 -4.46
C LYS A 3 -65.98 34.80 -3.28
N ILE A 4 -66.65 34.59 -2.17
CA ILE A 4 -66.05 33.95 -0.98
C ILE A 4 -65.97 32.44 -1.14
N LYS A 5 -66.92 31.80 -1.84
CA LYS A 5 -66.87 30.35 -2.10
C LYS A 5 -65.77 29.93 -3.10
N ARG A 6 -65.37 30.85 -4.00
CA ARG A 6 -64.25 30.54 -4.93
C ARG A 6 -62.86 30.70 -4.27
N LEU A 7 -62.73 31.54 -3.24
CA LEU A 7 -61.45 31.72 -2.55
C LEU A 7 -61.14 30.57 -1.61
N THR A 8 -62.15 30.01 -0.95
CA THR A 8 -62.01 28.83 -0.08
C THR A 8 -61.70 27.57 -0.85
N SER A 9 -62.26 27.36 -2.05
CA SER A 9 -61.95 26.23 -2.90
C SER A 9 -60.51 26.31 -3.47
N LEU A 10 -60.00 27.51 -3.74
CA LEU A 10 -58.62 27.69 -4.25
C LEU A 10 -57.57 27.46 -3.16
N ILE A 11 -57.86 27.83 -1.90
CA ILE A 11 -56.97 27.64 -0.77
C ILE A 11 -56.90 26.15 -0.39
N ILE A 12 -58.02 25.42 -0.47
CA ILE A 12 -58.03 23.96 -0.18
C ILE A 12 -57.31 23.15 -1.26
N VAL A 13 -57.39 23.54 -2.53
CA VAL A 13 -56.62 22.93 -3.63
C VAL A 13 -55.11 23.27 -3.51
N PHE A 14 -54.74 24.48 -3.07
CA PHE A 14 -53.35 24.84 -2.88
C PHE A 14 -52.72 24.15 -1.67
N VAL A 15 -53.45 23.90 -0.60
CA VAL A 15 -52.98 23.16 0.57
C VAL A 15 -52.87 21.65 0.26
N LEU A 16 -53.75 21.09 -0.58
CA LEU A 16 -53.70 19.68 -0.99
C LEU A 16 -52.58 19.41 -2.03
N VAL A 17 -52.23 20.37 -2.87
CA VAL A 17 -51.14 20.26 -3.84
C VAL A 17 -49.76 20.45 -3.16
N PHE A 18 -49.68 21.24 -2.08
CA PHE A 18 -48.44 21.39 -1.30
C PHE A 18 -48.19 20.26 -0.34
N SER A 19 -49.23 19.47 0.08
CA SER A 19 -49.06 18.31 0.95
C SER A 19 -48.63 17.03 0.21
N THR A 20 -48.76 16.99 -1.14
CA THR A 20 -48.34 15.85 -1.94
C THR A 20 -46.91 16.02 -2.55
N ALA A 21 -46.33 17.23 -2.51
CA ALA A 21 -44.99 17.49 -3.04
C ALA A 21 -43.85 17.37 -2.00
N PHE A 22 -44.16 17.07 -0.74
CA PHE A 22 -43.16 16.93 0.32
C PHE A 22 -43.22 15.51 0.97
N CYS A 23 -43.58 14.47 0.21
CA CYS A 23 -43.07 13.15 0.48
C CYS A 23 -41.65 13.05 -0.06
N VAL A 24 -40.70 13.72 0.61
CA VAL A 24 -39.34 13.26 0.63
C VAL A 24 -39.41 11.81 1.10
N ASN A 25 -39.21 10.88 0.19
CA ASN A 25 -38.93 9.49 0.55
C ASN A 25 -37.68 9.51 1.44
N PHE A 26 -37.86 9.70 2.75
CA PHE A 26 -36.98 9.10 3.72
C PHE A 26 -37.14 7.59 3.48
N LYS A 27 -36.33 7.01 2.58
CA LYS A 27 -35.97 5.62 2.69
C LYS A 27 -35.37 5.51 4.07
N ALA A 28 -36.12 5.03 5.03
CA ALA A 28 -35.58 4.54 6.27
C ALA A 28 -34.49 3.55 5.85
N SER A 29 -33.24 3.89 6.11
CA SER A 29 -32.15 2.96 6.05
C SER A 29 -32.60 1.77 6.89
N ALA A 30 -32.80 0.62 6.28
CA ALA A 30 -33.04 -0.59 7.04
C ALA A 30 -31.82 -0.76 7.94
N GLU A 31 -31.98 -0.57 9.25
CA GLU A 31 -30.90 -0.84 10.19
C GLU A 31 -30.52 -2.31 9.99
N SER A 32 -29.32 -2.52 9.47
CA SER A 32 -28.73 -3.84 9.36
C SER A 32 -28.46 -4.33 10.78
N ASN A 33 -28.95 -5.52 11.12
CA ASN A 33 -28.60 -6.20 12.36
C ASN A 33 -27.19 -6.83 12.29
N ILE A 34 -26.38 -6.45 11.33
CA ILE A 34 -24.99 -6.93 11.16
C ILE A 34 -24.04 -5.91 11.74
N GLY A 35 -23.14 -6.39 12.59
CA GLY A 35 -21.98 -5.66 13.10
C GLY A 35 -20.70 -6.12 12.43
N ILE A 36 -19.73 -5.21 12.31
CA ILE A 36 -18.40 -5.48 11.81
C ILE A 36 -17.41 -5.30 12.94
N ILE A 37 -16.54 -6.29 13.15
CA ILE A 37 -15.47 -6.25 14.14
C ILE A 37 -14.35 -5.33 13.64
N THR A 38 -13.96 -4.38 14.48
CA THR A 38 -13.01 -3.32 14.13
C THR A 38 -11.63 -3.49 14.76
N GLY A 39 -11.43 -4.53 15.59
CA GLY A 39 -10.18 -4.84 16.25
C GLY A 39 -9.64 -6.22 15.89
N GLU A 40 -8.34 -6.42 16.05
CA GLU A 40 -7.71 -7.73 15.92
C GLU A 40 -7.99 -8.61 17.15
N SER A 41 -8.27 -9.89 16.94
CA SER A 41 -8.41 -10.87 18.02
C SER A 41 -9.42 -10.49 19.13
N VAL A 42 -10.55 -9.89 18.73
CA VAL A 42 -11.60 -9.41 19.64
C VAL A 42 -12.32 -10.57 20.31
N ALA A 43 -12.42 -10.56 21.62
CA ALA A 43 -13.02 -11.66 22.38
C ALA A 43 -14.54 -11.70 22.26
N LEU A 44 -15.11 -12.83 21.83
CA LEU A 44 -16.51 -13.19 22.00
C LEU A 44 -16.68 -13.89 23.35
N ARG A 45 -17.36 -13.25 24.28
CA ARG A 45 -17.39 -13.63 25.71
C ARG A 45 -18.72 -14.22 26.13
N SER A 46 -18.71 -15.00 27.24
CA SER A 46 -19.91 -15.59 27.83
C SER A 46 -20.81 -14.57 28.54
N ALA A 47 -20.28 -13.39 28.90
CA ALA A 47 -21.01 -12.31 29.58
C ALA A 47 -20.46 -10.94 29.11
N PRO A 48 -21.24 -9.83 29.26
CA PRO A 48 -20.83 -8.49 28.86
C PRO A 48 -19.85 -7.85 29.86
N ASN A 49 -18.75 -8.55 30.15
CA ASN A 49 -17.73 -8.09 31.08
C ASN A 49 -16.37 -8.79 30.85
N THR A 50 -15.34 -8.27 31.52
CA THR A 50 -13.96 -8.79 31.48
C THR A 50 -13.52 -9.42 32.81
N TYR A 51 -14.46 -9.72 33.74
CA TYR A 51 -14.13 -10.25 35.05
C TYR A 51 -13.53 -11.66 34.99
N SER A 52 -12.80 -12.04 36.02
CA SER A 52 -12.31 -13.40 36.20
C SER A 52 -13.49 -14.38 36.25
N GLY A 53 -13.45 -15.45 35.46
CA GLY A 53 -14.56 -16.39 35.30
C GLY A 53 -15.46 -16.14 34.08
N THR A 54 -15.32 -15.01 33.40
CA THR A 54 -15.95 -14.83 32.09
C THR A 54 -15.17 -15.57 31.02
N SER A 55 -15.78 -16.60 30.43
CA SER A 55 -15.16 -17.39 29.36
C SER A 55 -15.09 -16.62 28.04
N VAL A 56 -14.04 -16.86 27.27
CA VAL A 56 -13.92 -16.44 25.88
C VAL A 56 -14.24 -17.64 24.99
N TYR A 57 -15.30 -17.55 24.21
CA TYR A 57 -15.72 -18.62 23.30
C TYR A 57 -14.89 -18.66 22.03
N GLU A 58 -14.52 -17.48 21.54
CA GLU A 58 -13.83 -17.31 20.28
C GLU A 58 -13.06 -15.98 20.27
N ARG A 59 -12.04 -15.89 19.40
CA ARG A 59 -11.35 -14.65 19.06
C ARG A 59 -11.73 -14.27 17.62
N LEU A 60 -12.46 -13.17 17.49
CA LEU A 60 -12.93 -12.66 16.21
C LEU A 60 -11.82 -11.83 15.55
N SER A 61 -11.61 -12.08 14.26
CA SER A 61 -10.68 -11.30 13.45
C SER A 61 -11.27 -9.93 13.10
N ILE A 62 -10.42 -8.98 12.81
CA ILE A 62 -10.86 -7.72 12.20
C ILE A 62 -11.64 -8.01 10.92
N ASN A 63 -12.67 -7.21 10.64
CA ASN A 63 -13.64 -7.37 9.55
C ASN A 63 -14.57 -8.60 9.65
N ALA A 64 -14.51 -9.40 10.70
CA ALA A 64 -15.52 -10.44 10.91
C ALA A 64 -16.91 -9.81 11.01
N GLU A 65 -17.89 -10.38 10.28
CA GLU A 65 -19.28 -9.99 10.36
C GLU A 65 -19.99 -10.81 11.45
N VAL A 66 -20.75 -10.15 12.30
CA VAL A 66 -21.54 -10.75 13.37
C VAL A 66 -22.99 -10.31 13.27
N GLU A 67 -23.92 -11.19 13.55
CA GLU A 67 -25.33 -10.83 13.69
C GLU A 67 -25.54 -10.19 15.08
N ILE A 68 -26.01 -8.94 15.11
CA ILE A 68 -26.38 -8.24 16.34
C ILE A 68 -27.73 -8.74 16.81
N LEU A 69 -27.77 -9.34 17.98
CA LEU A 69 -29.01 -9.84 18.61
C LEU A 69 -29.57 -8.81 19.60
N GLU A 70 -28.69 -8.11 20.34
CA GLU A 70 -29.11 -7.19 21.37
C GLU A 70 -27.98 -6.21 21.73
N LYS A 71 -28.33 -4.97 22.07
CA LYS A 71 -27.42 -3.99 22.68
C LYS A 71 -27.64 -4.03 24.19
N VAL A 72 -26.57 -4.25 24.96
CA VAL A 72 -26.64 -4.39 26.42
C VAL A 72 -25.61 -3.47 27.10
N SER A 73 -25.78 -3.23 28.39
CA SER A 73 -24.77 -2.56 29.23
C SER A 73 -23.95 -3.62 29.97
N GLY A 74 -22.66 -3.37 30.10
CA GLY A 74 -21.73 -4.22 30.83
C GLY A 74 -20.70 -3.39 31.60
N ASN A 75 -19.53 -3.97 31.91
CA ASN A 75 -18.44 -3.16 32.47
C ASN A 75 -17.74 -2.37 31.37
N GLU A 76 -17.08 -1.30 31.76
CA GLU A 76 -16.13 -0.61 30.89
C GLU A 76 -14.89 -1.50 30.73
N ALA A 77 -14.69 -2.05 29.53
CA ALA A 77 -13.58 -2.97 29.26
C ALA A 77 -12.28 -2.23 28.90
N GLU A 78 -12.42 -1.00 28.37
CA GLU A 78 -11.30 -0.09 28.06
C GLU A 78 -11.66 1.32 28.52
N SER A 79 -10.75 1.94 29.26
CA SER A 79 -10.95 3.24 29.89
C SER A 79 -11.30 4.34 28.88
N GLY A 80 -12.39 5.07 29.15
CA GLY A 80 -12.87 6.16 28.31
C GLY A 80 -13.76 5.75 27.13
N HIS A 81 -14.09 4.44 26.98
CA HIS A 81 -14.88 3.93 25.85
C HIS A 81 -16.29 3.46 26.22
N GLY A 82 -16.71 3.69 27.48
CA GLY A 82 -18.08 3.46 27.95
C GLY A 82 -18.40 2.01 28.24
N THR A 83 -19.69 1.74 28.48
CA THR A 83 -20.19 0.45 28.99
C THR A 83 -21.06 -0.32 28.01
N VAL A 84 -21.04 0.06 26.73
CA VAL A 84 -21.86 -0.59 25.69
C VAL A 84 -21.26 -1.92 25.28
N TRP A 85 -22.08 -2.95 25.27
CA TRP A 85 -21.79 -4.27 24.72
C TRP A 85 -22.87 -4.69 23.74
N TYR A 86 -22.53 -5.62 22.86
CA TYR A 86 -23.51 -6.25 21.97
C TYR A 86 -23.51 -7.75 22.18
N LYS A 87 -24.71 -8.33 22.36
CA LYS A 87 -24.91 -9.76 22.23
C LYS A 87 -24.96 -10.07 20.74
N VAL A 88 -24.09 -10.95 20.31
CA VAL A 88 -23.90 -11.24 18.89
C VAL A 88 -23.85 -12.74 18.64
N LYS A 89 -24.12 -13.11 17.37
CA LYS A 89 -23.93 -14.46 16.87
C LYS A 89 -22.88 -14.46 15.77
N HIS A 90 -21.92 -15.38 15.87
CA HIS A 90 -20.92 -15.65 14.86
C HIS A 90 -20.81 -17.16 14.64
N GLY A 91 -21.16 -17.63 13.43
CA GLY A 91 -21.31 -19.05 13.17
C GLY A 91 -22.33 -19.71 14.11
N SER A 92 -21.91 -20.70 14.87
CA SER A 92 -22.72 -21.35 15.90
C SER A 92 -22.65 -20.70 17.28
N ASN A 93 -21.68 -19.81 17.50
CA ASN A 93 -21.43 -19.19 18.79
C ASN A 93 -22.31 -17.97 19.02
N VAL A 94 -22.89 -17.87 20.21
CA VAL A 94 -23.60 -16.68 20.70
C VAL A 94 -22.92 -16.18 21.96
N GLY A 95 -22.56 -14.90 21.98
CA GLY A 95 -21.85 -14.31 23.11
C GLY A 95 -21.88 -12.79 23.06
N TYR A 96 -20.97 -12.15 23.81
CA TYR A 96 -20.92 -10.70 23.98
C TYR A 96 -19.60 -10.14 23.47
N VAL A 97 -19.69 -9.06 22.71
CA VAL A 97 -18.53 -8.27 22.23
C VAL A 97 -18.66 -6.85 22.74
N TYR A 98 -17.54 -6.28 23.17
CA TYR A 98 -17.48 -4.91 23.65
C TYR A 98 -17.79 -3.92 22.52
N GLY A 99 -18.69 -2.98 22.77
CA GLY A 99 -19.22 -2.09 21.74
C GLY A 99 -18.18 -1.20 21.05
N TYR A 100 -17.06 -0.92 21.72
CA TYR A 100 -15.93 -0.22 21.14
C TYR A 100 -15.37 -0.91 19.89
N TYR A 101 -15.45 -2.25 19.85
CA TYR A 101 -14.94 -3.07 18.76
C TYR A 101 -16.01 -3.47 17.73
N ILE A 102 -17.22 -2.87 17.75
CA ILE A 102 -18.28 -3.14 16.78
C ILE A 102 -18.72 -1.85 16.10
N ARG A 103 -18.88 -1.90 14.77
CA ARG A 103 -19.60 -0.89 13.99
C ARG A 103 -20.76 -1.55 13.29
N LEU A 104 -21.92 -0.87 13.30
CA LEU A 104 -23.11 -1.35 12.60
C LEU A 104 -22.91 -1.21 11.09
N LYS A 105 -23.22 -2.26 10.34
CA LYS A 105 -23.17 -2.25 8.88
C LYS A 105 -24.41 -1.51 8.37
N THR A 106 -24.20 -0.32 7.81
CA THR A 106 -25.26 0.48 7.18
C THR A 106 -25.29 0.25 5.68
N ILE A 107 -26.50 0.20 5.09
CA ILE A 107 -26.65 0.15 3.62
C ILE A 107 -26.77 1.58 3.12
N ASP A 108 -25.70 2.08 2.49
CA ASP A 108 -25.68 3.36 1.79
C ASP A 108 -25.86 3.13 0.29
N GLY A 109 -26.99 3.56 -0.26
CA GLY A 109 -27.33 3.36 -1.67
C GLY A 109 -26.36 4.09 -2.63
N ASN A 110 -25.77 5.21 -2.21
CA ASN A 110 -24.77 5.91 -3.00
C ASN A 110 -23.45 5.13 -3.03
N PHE A 111 -23.08 4.58 -1.87
CA PHE A 111 -21.89 3.73 -1.78
C PHE A 111 -22.06 2.42 -2.57
N GLU A 112 -23.22 1.76 -2.50
CA GLU A 112 -23.47 0.55 -3.29
C GLU A 112 -23.43 0.82 -4.81
N THR A 113 -23.85 2.00 -5.26
CA THR A 113 -23.70 2.45 -6.65
C THR A 113 -22.22 2.57 -7.05
N LEU A 114 -21.39 3.17 -6.19
CA LEU A 114 -19.95 3.27 -6.39
C LEU A 114 -19.31 1.86 -6.38
N LEU A 115 -19.74 1.03 -5.45
CA LEU A 115 -19.22 -0.32 -5.25
C LEU A 115 -19.49 -1.24 -6.46
N SER A 116 -20.54 -0.95 -7.26
CA SER A 116 -20.84 -1.67 -8.50
C SER A 116 -19.71 -1.60 -9.55
N GLN A 117 -18.79 -0.63 -9.42
CA GLN A 117 -17.65 -0.45 -10.31
C GLN A 117 -16.43 -1.35 -9.94
N PHE A 118 -16.51 -2.04 -8.79
CA PHE A 118 -15.48 -2.97 -8.33
C PHE A 118 -15.83 -4.42 -8.66
N PRO A 119 -14.83 -5.30 -8.86
CA PRO A 119 -15.06 -6.74 -8.92
C PRO A 119 -15.76 -7.26 -7.65
N GLU A 120 -16.54 -8.34 -7.79
CA GLU A 120 -17.29 -8.91 -6.65
C GLU A 120 -16.38 -9.27 -5.47
N SER A 121 -15.17 -9.77 -5.75
CA SER A 121 -14.21 -10.18 -4.73
C SER A 121 -13.64 -9.03 -3.88
N TYR A 122 -13.83 -7.75 -4.28
CA TYR A 122 -13.42 -6.58 -3.49
C TYR A 122 -14.53 -6.09 -2.55
N LYS A 123 -15.78 -6.31 -2.94
CA LYS A 123 -16.95 -5.66 -2.31
C LYS A 123 -17.10 -5.94 -0.82
N PRO A 124 -16.87 -7.17 -0.30
CA PRO A 124 -16.98 -7.43 1.14
C PRO A 124 -16.04 -6.56 1.97
N TYR A 125 -14.77 -6.43 1.53
CA TYR A 125 -13.78 -5.61 2.24
C TYR A 125 -14.13 -4.13 2.23
N LEU A 126 -14.57 -3.61 1.09
CA LEU A 126 -14.94 -2.19 0.94
C LEU A 126 -16.19 -1.84 1.72
N ARG A 127 -17.19 -2.74 1.79
CA ARG A 127 -18.36 -2.55 2.66
C ARG A 127 -17.97 -2.48 4.13
N ASN A 128 -17.03 -3.32 4.55
CA ASN A 128 -16.53 -3.30 5.91
C ASN A 128 -15.80 -1.99 6.23
N LEU A 129 -14.91 -1.54 5.33
CA LEU A 129 -14.23 -0.26 5.49
C LEU A 129 -15.21 0.91 5.51
N HIS A 130 -16.21 0.94 4.63
CA HIS A 130 -17.21 2.01 4.60
C HIS A 130 -18.06 2.05 5.88
N ALA A 131 -18.40 0.88 6.43
CA ALA A 131 -19.12 0.83 7.70
C ALA A 131 -18.31 1.39 8.89
N ILE A 132 -16.98 1.22 8.86
CA ILE A 132 -16.07 1.77 9.89
C ILE A 132 -15.81 3.26 9.64
N TYR A 133 -15.62 3.64 8.37
CA TYR A 133 -15.22 4.97 7.93
C TYR A 133 -16.22 5.54 6.89
N PRO A 134 -17.45 5.91 7.29
CA PRO A 134 -18.49 6.32 6.34
C PRO A 134 -18.17 7.62 5.58
N ASN A 135 -17.24 8.44 6.08
CA ASN A 135 -16.78 9.66 5.43
C ASN A 135 -15.66 9.44 4.40
N TYR A 136 -15.08 8.24 4.35
CA TYR A 136 -14.00 7.93 3.42
C TYR A 136 -14.56 7.56 2.05
N LYS A 137 -13.86 7.97 0.99
CA LYS A 137 -14.19 7.64 -0.39
C LYS A 137 -13.24 6.55 -0.91
N PHE A 138 -13.80 5.45 -1.37
CA PHE A 138 -13.05 4.35 -2.01
C PHE A 138 -13.36 4.37 -3.50
N ILE A 139 -12.42 4.81 -4.33
CA ILE A 139 -12.60 4.92 -5.78
C ILE A 139 -11.82 3.81 -6.52
N PRO A 140 -12.42 3.17 -7.53
CA PRO A 140 -11.70 2.19 -8.35
C PRO A 140 -10.71 2.89 -9.27
N ASP A 141 -9.46 2.47 -9.24
CA ASP A 141 -8.44 2.90 -10.19
C ASP A 141 -8.17 1.75 -11.18
N LYS A 142 -8.76 1.86 -12.38
CA LYS A 142 -8.74 0.82 -13.39
C LYS A 142 -7.38 0.79 -14.09
N LEU A 143 -6.63 -0.27 -13.85
CA LEU A 143 -5.34 -0.50 -14.50
C LEU A 143 -5.53 -1.11 -15.91
N ASN A 144 -4.54 -0.91 -16.78
CA ASN A 144 -4.53 -1.47 -18.14
C ASN A 144 -3.74 -2.77 -18.25
N MET A 145 -3.65 -3.54 -17.16
CA MET A 145 -2.89 -4.79 -17.11
C MET A 145 -3.60 -5.83 -16.26
N SER A 146 -3.33 -7.12 -16.52
CA SER A 146 -3.80 -8.20 -15.66
C SER A 146 -2.94 -8.31 -14.40
N PHE A 147 -3.53 -8.85 -13.32
CA PHE A 147 -2.79 -9.12 -12.09
C PHE A 147 -1.62 -10.09 -12.31
N SER A 148 -1.86 -11.15 -13.08
CA SER A 148 -0.86 -12.17 -13.42
C SER A 148 0.35 -11.57 -14.16
N ASP A 149 0.10 -10.68 -15.14
CA ASP A 149 1.17 -10.04 -15.91
C ASP A 149 1.98 -9.08 -15.02
N ALA A 150 1.31 -8.31 -14.16
CA ALA A 150 1.97 -7.41 -13.23
C ALA A 150 2.89 -8.15 -12.25
N VAL A 151 2.39 -9.24 -11.65
CA VAL A 151 3.20 -10.10 -10.77
C VAL A 151 4.38 -10.70 -11.53
N SER A 152 4.16 -11.16 -12.77
CA SER A 152 5.22 -11.75 -13.59
C SER A 152 6.31 -10.74 -13.93
N ALA A 153 5.92 -9.51 -14.27
CA ALA A 153 6.86 -8.46 -14.61
C ALA A 153 7.74 -8.07 -13.42
N GLU A 154 7.15 -7.88 -12.22
CA GLU A 154 7.91 -7.58 -11.00
C GLU A 154 8.85 -8.73 -10.61
N TYR A 155 8.39 -9.98 -10.73
CA TYR A 155 9.19 -11.16 -10.42
C TYR A 155 10.37 -11.33 -11.39
N ASN A 156 10.10 -11.27 -12.70
CA ASN A 156 11.13 -11.45 -13.73
C ASN A 156 12.13 -10.27 -13.75
N GLY A 157 11.67 -9.07 -13.42
CA GLY A 157 12.51 -7.88 -13.33
C GLY A 157 13.37 -7.83 -12.07
N LEU A 158 13.21 -8.77 -11.13
CA LEU A 158 13.91 -8.76 -9.82
C LEU A 158 13.76 -7.43 -9.08
N CYS A 159 12.59 -6.80 -9.22
CA CYS A 159 12.35 -5.46 -8.70
C CYS A 159 12.06 -5.44 -7.20
N LYS A 160 11.73 -6.60 -6.60
CA LYS A 160 11.25 -6.70 -5.23
C LYS A 160 12.09 -7.60 -4.35
N MET A 161 12.15 -7.23 -3.06
CA MET A 161 12.97 -7.87 -2.05
C MET A 161 12.16 -8.15 -0.79
N ALA A 162 12.52 -9.25 -0.10
CA ALA A 162 12.01 -9.62 1.20
C ALA A 162 13.16 -9.63 2.23
N PRO A 163 12.92 -9.24 3.50
CA PRO A 163 13.96 -9.21 4.53
C PRO A 163 14.36 -10.63 4.95
N ILE A 164 15.63 -10.82 5.33
CA ILE A 164 16.11 -12.08 5.88
C ILE A 164 15.66 -12.26 7.34
N GLY A 165 15.61 -11.15 8.10
CA GLY A 165 15.17 -11.11 9.48
C GLY A 165 13.65 -10.99 9.64
N TRP A 166 13.25 -10.25 10.66
CA TRP A 166 11.83 -9.96 10.92
C TRP A 166 11.18 -9.22 9.71
N PRO A 167 9.95 -9.53 9.31
CA PRO A 167 9.02 -10.52 9.89
C PRO A 167 9.09 -11.92 9.27
N VAL A 168 10.05 -12.20 8.38
CA VAL A 168 10.14 -13.43 7.57
C VAL A 168 10.96 -14.52 8.27
N TYR A 169 11.99 -14.11 9.02
CA TYR A 169 12.88 -15.00 9.79
C TYR A 169 13.54 -16.13 8.96
N GLY A 170 13.92 -15.84 7.71
CA GLY A 170 14.61 -16.80 6.84
C GLY A 170 13.71 -17.87 6.22
N ASP A 171 12.39 -17.69 6.23
CA ASP A 171 11.46 -18.62 5.59
C ASP A 171 11.61 -18.57 4.07
N GLU A 172 12.11 -19.66 3.47
CA GLU A 172 12.45 -19.77 2.06
C GLU A 172 11.26 -19.49 1.10
N ARG A 173 10.04 -19.68 1.55
CA ARG A 173 8.82 -19.40 0.75
C ARG A 173 8.67 -17.94 0.36
N TRP A 174 9.38 -17.04 1.04
CA TRP A 174 9.38 -15.59 0.75
C TRP A 174 10.40 -15.20 -0.32
N TYR A 175 11.35 -16.08 -0.66
CA TYR A 175 12.48 -15.73 -1.50
C TYR A 175 12.43 -16.37 -2.88
N SER A 176 12.90 -15.64 -3.87
CA SER A 176 12.94 -16.06 -5.28
C SER A 176 13.86 -17.28 -5.46
N SER A 177 13.44 -18.20 -6.30
CA SER A 177 14.24 -19.32 -6.78
C SER A 177 14.99 -19.02 -8.07
N GLN A 178 14.94 -17.76 -8.57
CA GLN A 178 15.63 -17.37 -9.80
C GLN A 178 17.15 -17.46 -9.65
N PRO A 179 17.87 -17.92 -10.69
CA PRO A 179 19.33 -18.12 -10.63
C PRO A 179 20.11 -16.87 -10.20
N GLN A 180 19.63 -15.67 -10.54
CA GLN A 180 20.27 -14.39 -10.20
C GLN A 180 20.30 -14.13 -8.69
N GLY A 181 19.52 -14.85 -7.90
CA GLY A 181 19.52 -14.80 -6.44
C GLY A 181 20.55 -15.70 -5.77
N PHE A 182 21.42 -16.37 -6.54
CA PHE A 182 22.38 -17.35 -6.03
C PHE A 182 23.78 -17.10 -6.59
N ASP A 183 24.80 -17.41 -5.79
CA ASP A 183 26.19 -17.44 -6.23
C ASP A 183 26.52 -18.74 -7.01
N GLU A 184 27.78 -18.84 -7.47
CA GLU A 184 28.25 -20.00 -8.23
C GLU A 184 28.23 -21.31 -7.42
N ASP A 185 28.28 -21.22 -6.09
CA ASP A 185 28.21 -22.34 -5.17
C ASP A 185 26.77 -22.72 -4.80
N GLY A 186 25.79 -21.99 -5.31
CA GLY A 186 24.37 -22.20 -5.04
C GLY A 186 23.87 -21.59 -3.72
N ASN A 187 24.67 -20.76 -3.06
CA ASN A 187 24.24 -20.04 -1.88
C ASN A 187 23.44 -18.80 -2.30
N ARG A 188 22.39 -18.49 -1.53
CA ARG A 188 21.59 -17.29 -1.78
C ARG A 188 22.41 -16.03 -1.50
N ILE A 189 22.44 -15.10 -2.46
CA ILE A 189 23.13 -13.83 -2.33
C ILE A 189 22.23 -12.75 -1.76
N SER A 190 22.79 -11.95 -0.85
CA SER A 190 22.11 -10.76 -0.35
C SER A 190 22.16 -9.65 -1.39
N VAL A 191 21.04 -8.94 -1.56
CA VAL A 191 20.89 -7.82 -2.48
C VAL A 191 20.65 -6.54 -1.68
N ASP A 192 20.98 -5.38 -2.24
CA ASP A 192 20.82 -4.07 -1.57
C ASP A 192 21.48 -4.04 -0.16
N GLY A 193 22.75 -4.38 -0.09
CA GLY A 193 23.50 -4.53 1.16
C GLY A 193 23.27 -5.89 1.83
N SER A 194 23.30 -5.94 3.16
CA SER A 194 23.08 -7.16 3.93
C SER A 194 21.65 -7.19 4.49
N GLY A 195 20.96 -8.31 4.36
CA GLY A 195 19.66 -8.49 5.02
C GLY A 195 18.45 -8.60 4.11
N TRP A 196 18.65 -8.65 2.77
CA TRP A 196 17.57 -8.73 1.78
C TRP A 196 17.88 -9.81 0.74
N TYR A 197 16.85 -10.55 0.37
CA TYR A 197 16.87 -11.46 -0.79
C TYR A 197 15.78 -11.05 -1.79
N TYR A 198 15.96 -11.39 -3.07
CA TYR A 198 14.88 -11.22 -4.04
C TYR A 198 13.62 -11.96 -3.60
N ALA A 199 12.48 -11.29 -3.75
CA ALA A 199 11.20 -11.82 -3.29
C ALA A 199 10.68 -12.93 -4.21
N SER A 200 10.01 -13.93 -3.63
CA SER A 200 9.32 -14.96 -4.38
C SER A 200 8.12 -14.39 -5.16
N ARG A 201 7.69 -15.12 -6.19
CA ARG A 201 6.49 -14.77 -6.95
C ARG A 201 5.24 -14.71 -6.05
N SER A 202 5.12 -15.63 -5.10
CA SER A 202 4.01 -15.66 -4.14
C SER A 202 4.05 -14.48 -3.16
N ALA A 203 5.24 -14.05 -2.74
CA ALA A 203 5.41 -12.87 -1.91
C ALA A 203 5.00 -11.58 -2.65
N ILE A 204 5.41 -11.45 -3.91
CA ILE A 204 5.00 -10.33 -4.77
C ILE A 204 3.48 -10.35 -4.97
N ALA A 205 2.90 -11.50 -5.30
CA ALA A 205 1.46 -11.65 -5.49
C ALA A 205 0.68 -11.27 -4.21
N TYR A 206 1.13 -11.70 -3.04
CA TYR A 206 0.51 -11.34 -1.77
C TYR A 206 0.49 -9.82 -1.55
N PHE A 207 1.63 -9.14 -1.71
CA PHE A 207 1.72 -7.69 -1.49
C PHE A 207 1.08 -6.86 -2.59
N MET A 208 0.99 -7.39 -3.80
CA MET A 208 0.36 -6.70 -4.93
C MET A 208 -1.16 -6.87 -4.94
N ASP A 209 -1.73 -7.90 -4.31
CA ASP A 209 -3.17 -8.09 -4.22
C ASP A 209 -3.80 -7.08 -3.24
N PRO A 210 -4.56 -6.08 -3.72
CA PRO A 210 -5.07 -5.03 -2.86
C PRO A 210 -5.97 -5.55 -1.74
N ARG A 211 -6.65 -6.67 -1.96
CA ARG A 211 -7.63 -7.25 -1.01
C ARG A 211 -6.99 -7.71 0.29
N ASN A 212 -5.70 -8.07 0.26
CA ASN A 212 -4.93 -8.43 1.47
C ASN A 212 -4.76 -7.26 2.44
N PHE A 213 -4.96 -6.03 1.96
CA PHE A 213 -4.68 -4.80 2.71
C PHE A 213 -5.90 -3.89 2.89
N LEU A 214 -7.10 -4.34 2.51
CA LEU A 214 -8.35 -3.60 2.71
C LEU A 214 -8.91 -3.82 4.13
N SER A 215 -8.03 -3.73 5.14
CA SER A 215 -8.40 -3.89 6.55
C SER A 215 -7.40 -3.20 7.50
N GLY A 216 -7.74 -3.09 8.78
CA GLY A 216 -6.87 -2.52 9.82
C GLY A 216 -6.40 -1.12 9.48
N ASN A 217 -5.09 -0.90 9.55
CA ASN A 217 -4.43 0.33 9.10
C ASN A 217 -3.76 0.18 7.73
N ASP A 218 -3.75 -1.02 7.16
CA ASP A 218 -2.99 -1.31 5.95
C ASP A 218 -3.63 -0.64 4.72
N PHE A 219 -4.95 -0.45 4.71
CA PHE A 219 -5.65 0.21 3.60
C PHE A 219 -5.21 1.66 3.38
N TYR A 220 -4.56 2.30 4.34
CA TYR A 220 -3.99 3.62 4.15
C TYR A 220 -2.88 3.67 3.09
N MET A 221 -2.35 2.51 2.65
CA MET A 221 -1.44 2.47 1.50
C MET A 221 -2.09 2.95 0.20
N PHE A 222 -3.40 2.93 0.13
CA PHE A 222 -4.20 3.40 -1.02
C PHE A 222 -4.67 4.85 -0.86
N ALA A 223 -4.33 5.52 0.25
CA ALA A 223 -4.72 6.92 0.48
C ALA A 223 -4.12 7.82 -0.59
N GLN A 224 -4.98 8.59 -1.25
CA GLN A 224 -4.57 9.56 -2.25
C GLN A 224 -3.79 10.70 -1.60
N GLN A 225 -2.60 10.94 -2.12
CA GLN A 225 -1.66 11.93 -1.57
C GLN A 225 -1.75 13.30 -2.27
N GLY A 226 -2.65 13.45 -3.23
CA GLY A 226 -2.93 14.73 -3.87
C GLY A 226 -3.66 15.70 -2.93
N TYR A 227 -3.42 17.01 -3.12
CA TYR A 227 -4.08 18.06 -2.36
C TYR A 227 -5.48 18.35 -2.91
N ASP A 228 -6.47 18.30 -2.03
CA ASP A 228 -7.83 18.82 -2.28
C ASP A 228 -8.15 19.89 -1.22
N LYS A 229 -8.26 21.14 -1.66
CA LYS A 229 -8.54 22.28 -0.77
C LYS A 229 -9.86 22.18 -0.02
N ASN A 230 -10.82 21.39 -0.52
CA ASN A 230 -12.12 21.22 0.13
C ASN A 230 -12.07 20.18 1.26
N LEU A 231 -11.07 19.31 1.24
CA LEU A 231 -10.89 18.21 2.20
C LEU A 231 -9.76 18.50 3.20
N HIS A 232 -8.68 19.16 2.74
CA HIS A 232 -7.44 19.29 3.51
C HIS A 232 -7.29 20.72 4.06
N SER A 233 -7.93 20.96 5.19
CA SER A 233 -7.90 22.28 5.88
C SER A 233 -6.68 22.43 6.79
N ALA A 234 -6.37 23.68 7.17
CA ALA A 234 -5.35 23.97 8.19
C ALA A 234 -5.71 23.36 9.56
N ASP A 235 -7.00 23.27 9.91
CA ASP A 235 -7.43 22.67 11.17
C ASP A 235 -7.23 21.14 11.16
N LEU A 236 -7.42 20.48 10.02
CA LEU A 236 -7.05 19.07 9.87
C LEU A 236 -5.54 18.91 10.05
N LEU A 237 -4.72 19.75 9.39
CA LEU A 237 -3.27 19.71 9.56
C LEU A 237 -2.85 19.92 11.03
N LYS A 238 -3.45 20.88 11.75
CA LYS A 238 -3.22 21.08 13.18
C LYS A 238 -3.46 19.82 14.00
N SER A 239 -4.54 19.10 13.70
CA SER A 239 -4.85 17.84 14.42
C SER A 239 -3.79 16.76 14.19
N VAL A 240 -3.24 16.69 12.97
CA VAL A 240 -2.22 15.71 12.56
C VAL A 240 -0.86 15.97 13.20
N ILE A 241 -0.45 17.25 13.28
CA ILE A 241 0.88 17.63 13.80
C ILE A 241 0.93 17.77 15.33
N LYS A 242 -0.19 17.58 16.01
CA LYS A 242 -0.29 17.72 17.46
C LYS A 242 0.72 16.83 18.18
N GLY A 243 1.44 17.40 19.15
CA GLY A 243 2.49 16.72 19.91
C GLY A 243 3.82 16.58 19.18
N THR A 244 3.95 17.17 17.99
CA THR A 244 5.22 17.21 17.24
C THR A 244 5.84 18.62 17.25
N PHE A 245 7.09 18.73 16.83
CA PHE A 245 7.78 20.03 16.73
C PHE A 245 7.08 21.01 15.77
N LEU A 246 6.33 20.52 14.79
CA LEU A 246 5.60 21.34 13.84
C LEU A 246 4.45 22.14 14.50
N GLU A 247 3.93 21.66 15.64
CA GLU A 247 2.86 22.33 16.39
C GLU A 247 3.32 23.68 16.98
N ASN A 248 4.62 23.80 17.31
CA ASN A 248 5.13 24.95 18.04
C ASN A 248 5.46 26.17 17.13
N GLY A 249 5.41 25.99 15.80
CA GLY A 249 5.83 27.04 14.87
C GLY A 249 7.34 27.35 14.97
N TYR A 250 7.74 28.52 14.50
CA TYR A 250 9.13 29.03 14.63
C TYR A 250 9.16 30.57 14.52
N GLY A 251 10.24 31.18 14.99
CA GLY A 251 10.34 32.64 15.08
C GLY A 251 9.30 33.19 16.07
N ASN A 252 8.49 34.16 15.63
CA ASN A 252 7.43 34.78 16.42
C ASN A 252 6.03 34.31 15.98
N ASP A 253 5.92 33.34 15.07
CA ASP A 253 4.67 32.84 14.56
C ASP A 253 4.47 31.35 14.96
N SER A 254 3.51 31.12 15.88
CA SER A 254 3.13 29.78 16.33
C SER A 254 2.51 28.92 15.22
N ASN A 255 2.05 29.52 14.13
CA ASN A 255 1.49 28.82 12.98
C ASN A 255 2.46 28.73 11.80
N ALA A 256 3.73 29.15 11.93
CA ALA A 256 4.66 29.24 10.81
C ALA A 256 4.76 27.95 9.99
N TYR A 257 4.94 26.78 10.65
CA TYR A 257 4.98 25.50 9.94
C TYR A 257 3.66 25.15 9.25
N ILE A 258 2.54 25.48 9.88
CA ILE A 258 1.21 25.22 9.31
C ILE A 258 1.05 26.05 8.02
N ASN A 259 1.39 27.34 8.07
CA ASN A 259 1.31 28.25 6.94
C ASN A 259 2.22 27.77 5.78
N ASP A 260 3.48 27.42 6.09
CA ASP A 260 4.44 26.91 5.10
C ASP A 260 4.00 25.60 4.46
N ILE A 261 3.48 24.64 5.25
CA ILE A 261 3.01 23.34 4.75
C ILE A 261 1.74 23.51 3.90
N MET A 262 0.81 24.37 4.31
CA MET A 262 -0.40 24.66 3.51
C MET A 262 -0.06 25.36 2.20
N GLU A 263 0.91 26.28 2.20
CA GLU A 263 1.41 26.92 0.99
C GLU A 263 2.14 25.91 0.09
N ALA A 264 2.98 25.05 0.68
CA ALA A 264 3.64 23.96 -0.03
C ALA A 264 2.63 23.01 -0.67
N ALA A 265 1.55 22.66 0.05
CA ALA A 265 0.47 21.84 -0.48
C ALA A 265 -0.23 22.50 -1.68
N ASN A 266 -0.53 23.78 -1.57
CA ASN A 266 -1.17 24.53 -2.64
C ASN A 266 -0.29 24.66 -3.89
N SER A 267 1.02 24.83 -3.73
CA SER A 267 1.95 25.01 -4.83
C SER A 267 2.40 23.68 -5.46
N SER A 268 2.54 22.61 -4.67
CA SER A 268 3.01 21.31 -5.14
C SER A 268 1.89 20.33 -5.50
N GLY A 269 0.65 20.62 -5.09
CA GLY A 269 -0.47 19.69 -5.25
C GLY A 269 -0.40 18.46 -4.32
N VAL A 270 0.46 18.46 -3.29
CA VAL A 270 0.58 17.36 -2.33
C VAL A 270 -0.28 17.64 -1.09
N ASN A 271 -0.99 16.64 -0.60
CA ASN A 271 -1.78 16.72 0.63
C ASN A 271 -0.92 17.22 1.81
N PRO A 272 -1.31 18.29 2.52
CA PRO A 272 -0.52 18.87 3.60
C PRO A 272 -0.26 17.90 4.76
N CYS A 273 -1.18 16.97 5.02
CA CYS A 273 -0.99 15.93 6.02
C CYS A 273 0.07 14.91 5.60
N VAL A 274 0.20 14.62 4.30
CA VAL A 274 1.28 13.79 3.74
C VAL A 274 2.62 14.49 3.90
N LEU A 275 2.70 15.78 3.54
CA LEU A 275 3.93 16.57 3.71
C LEU A 275 4.37 16.58 5.17
N ALA A 276 3.45 16.84 6.10
CA ALA A 276 3.74 16.82 7.52
C ALA A 276 4.20 15.45 8.01
N ALA A 277 3.53 14.36 7.56
CA ALA A 277 3.90 13.00 7.93
C ALA A 277 5.31 12.63 7.45
N ILE A 278 5.69 13.02 6.22
CA ILE A 278 7.04 12.82 5.69
C ILE A 278 8.05 13.60 6.54
N ILE A 279 7.81 14.89 6.79
CA ILE A 279 8.70 15.72 7.59
C ILE A 279 8.91 15.11 8.99
N ILE A 280 7.84 14.64 9.63
CA ILE A 280 7.91 14.01 10.96
C ILE A 280 8.68 12.69 10.90
N ALA A 281 8.48 11.88 9.86
CA ALA A 281 9.21 10.62 9.67
C ALA A 281 10.72 10.86 9.49
N GLU A 282 11.08 11.86 8.69
CA GLU A 282 12.47 12.17 8.34
C GLU A 282 13.23 12.92 9.46
N GLN A 283 12.55 13.79 10.21
CA GLN A 283 13.18 14.67 11.20
C GLN A 283 12.90 14.25 12.65
N GLY A 284 12.05 13.21 12.84
CA GLY A 284 11.56 12.78 14.15
C GLY A 284 10.51 13.73 14.75
N THR A 285 9.75 13.23 15.70
CA THR A 285 8.67 14.00 16.36
C THR A 285 9.17 15.23 17.12
N LYS A 286 10.44 15.23 17.55
CA LYS A 286 11.08 16.35 18.28
C LYS A 286 11.78 17.35 17.35
N GLY A 287 11.99 17.03 16.09
CA GLY A 287 12.65 17.90 15.13
C GLY A 287 14.09 18.29 15.50
N THR A 288 14.86 17.35 16.05
CA THR A 288 16.23 17.61 16.55
C THR A 288 17.32 17.31 15.52
N SER A 289 16.95 16.98 14.29
CA SER A 289 17.90 16.68 13.22
C SER A 289 18.76 17.91 12.85
N SER A 290 20.04 17.69 12.63
CA SER A 290 20.96 18.73 12.13
C SER A 290 20.57 19.25 10.75
N LEU A 291 19.84 18.47 9.94
CA LEU A 291 19.36 18.86 8.61
C LEU A 291 18.35 20.01 8.64
N ILE A 292 17.70 20.25 9.78
CA ILE A 292 16.73 21.34 9.95
C ILE A 292 17.10 22.35 11.05
N SER A 293 18.30 22.25 11.62
CA SER A 293 18.76 23.17 12.67
C SER A 293 19.02 24.58 12.14
N GLY A 294 19.56 24.70 10.94
CA GLY A 294 20.03 25.96 10.37
C GLY A 294 21.31 26.47 10.99
N THR A 295 21.99 25.67 11.82
CA THR A 295 23.22 26.05 12.55
C THR A 295 24.38 25.08 12.32
N TYR A 296 24.24 24.14 11.38
CA TYR A 296 25.30 23.18 11.09
C TYR A 296 26.52 23.89 10.47
N PRO A 297 27.74 23.65 10.99
CA PRO A 297 28.97 24.38 10.55
C PRO A 297 29.22 24.27 9.04
N GLY A 298 29.30 25.44 8.37
CA GLY A 298 29.50 25.58 6.92
C GLY A 298 28.21 25.53 6.09
N PHE A 299 27.06 25.34 6.76
CA PHE A 299 25.73 25.33 6.15
C PHE A 299 24.71 26.14 6.96
N GLU A 300 25.19 27.19 7.63
CA GLU A 300 24.33 28.05 8.43
C GLU A 300 23.22 28.69 7.56
N GLY A 301 21.99 28.61 8.06
CA GLY A 301 20.80 29.14 7.37
C GLY A 301 20.24 28.22 6.28
N TYR A 302 20.82 27.03 6.04
CA TYR A 302 20.27 26.03 5.12
C TYR A 302 19.51 24.92 5.84
N TYR A 303 18.45 24.40 5.20
CA TYR A 303 17.51 23.43 5.77
C TYR A 303 17.12 22.36 4.76
N ASN A 304 16.89 21.13 5.22
CA ASN A 304 16.41 20.02 4.39
C ASN A 304 15.40 19.16 5.16
N PHE A 305 14.10 19.49 5.05
CA PHE A 305 13.04 18.84 5.80
C PHE A 305 12.67 17.45 5.27
N PHE A 306 13.00 17.15 4.01
CA PHE A 306 12.64 15.92 3.31
C PHE A 306 13.81 14.98 3.05
N ASN A 307 14.97 15.22 3.64
CA ASN A 307 16.21 14.47 3.45
C ASN A 307 16.60 14.28 1.96
N VAL A 308 16.20 15.19 1.08
CA VAL A 308 16.49 15.12 -0.35
C VAL A 308 18.00 15.11 -0.58
N GLY A 309 18.51 14.02 -1.21
CA GLY A 309 19.92 13.86 -1.48
C GLY A 309 20.80 13.60 -0.24
N ALA A 310 20.21 13.35 0.91
CA ALA A 310 20.91 12.95 2.12
C ALA A 310 21.34 11.48 1.99
N SER A 311 22.64 11.25 1.76
CA SER A 311 23.21 9.91 1.53
C SER A 311 24.67 9.86 1.95
N GLY A 312 25.20 8.65 2.15
CA GLY A 312 26.59 8.43 2.53
C GLY A 312 26.73 7.44 3.68
N GLN A 313 27.98 7.15 4.05
CA GLN A 313 28.25 6.27 5.18
C GLN A 313 28.49 7.10 6.46
N GLY A 314 27.62 6.87 7.45
CA GLY A 314 27.63 7.58 8.74
C GLY A 314 26.90 8.92 8.72
N ASP A 315 26.50 9.35 9.91
CA ASP A 315 25.62 10.52 10.11
C ASP A 315 26.18 11.81 9.52
N GLU A 316 27.49 12.05 9.65
CA GLU A 316 28.14 13.26 9.13
C GLU A 316 28.07 13.35 7.60
N ALA A 317 28.30 12.24 6.89
CA ALA A 317 28.22 12.19 5.43
C ALA A 317 26.78 12.44 4.94
N VAL A 318 25.80 11.84 5.60
CA VAL A 318 24.35 12.01 5.31
C VAL A 318 23.94 13.47 5.54
N ILE A 319 24.35 14.09 6.65
CA ILE A 319 24.02 15.48 6.95
C ILE A 319 24.67 16.42 5.92
N ARG A 320 25.98 16.26 5.64
CA ARG A 320 26.69 17.10 4.68
C ARG A 320 26.12 17.00 3.27
N SER A 321 25.84 15.79 2.78
CA SER A 321 25.23 15.61 1.44
C SER A 321 23.86 16.24 1.36
N GLY A 322 22.99 16.04 2.37
CA GLY A 322 21.68 16.66 2.44
C GLY A 322 21.71 18.19 2.50
N LEU A 323 22.62 18.79 3.27
CA LEU A 323 22.77 20.24 3.35
C LEU A 323 23.46 20.82 2.11
N THR A 324 24.37 20.09 1.47
CA THR A 324 24.92 20.46 0.14
C THR A 324 23.76 20.55 -0.87
N LYS A 325 22.90 19.57 -0.89
CA LYS A 325 21.70 19.59 -1.75
C LYS A 325 20.78 20.79 -1.43
N ALA A 326 20.57 21.09 -0.16
CA ALA A 326 19.81 22.26 0.27
C ALA A 326 20.41 23.58 -0.24
N LYS A 327 21.75 23.70 -0.17
CA LYS A 327 22.50 24.87 -0.67
C LYS A 327 22.39 25.00 -2.19
N GLU A 328 22.56 23.90 -2.94
CA GLU A 328 22.37 23.85 -4.39
C GLU A 328 20.95 24.28 -4.82
N LYS A 329 19.94 23.91 -4.04
CA LYS A 329 18.53 24.23 -4.29
C LYS A 329 18.12 25.61 -3.78
N GLY A 330 18.99 26.33 -3.07
CA GLY A 330 18.69 27.63 -2.47
C GLY A 330 17.70 27.56 -1.29
N TRP A 331 17.68 26.46 -0.55
CA TRP A 331 16.81 26.27 0.62
C TRP A 331 17.40 26.95 1.86
N ASN A 332 17.48 28.27 1.80
CA ASN A 332 18.10 29.15 2.79
C ASN A 332 17.14 29.67 3.88
N SER A 333 15.96 29.09 3.98
CA SER A 333 15.01 29.30 5.04
C SER A 333 14.14 28.05 5.25
N ARG A 334 13.48 27.91 6.42
CA ARG A 334 12.57 26.81 6.68
C ARG A 334 11.48 26.73 5.63
N ARG A 335 10.84 27.87 5.35
CA ARG A 335 9.81 27.97 4.31
C ARG A 335 10.34 27.53 2.93
N ALA A 336 11.49 28.04 2.48
CA ALA A 336 12.04 27.66 1.17
C ALA A 336 12.32 26.15 1.09
N ALA A 337 12.81 25.54 2.18
CA ALA A 337 13.09 24.12 2.24
C ALA A 337 11.83 23.26 2.26
N ILE A 338 10.75 23.71 2.92
CA ILE A 338 9.46 23.01 2.94
C ILE A 338 8.82 23.08 1.56
N LEU A 339 8.74 24.24 0.93
CA LEU A 339 8.19 24.40 -0.42
C LEU A 339 9.00 23.63 -1.47
N GLY A 340 10.34 23.76 -1.41
CA GLY A 340 11.22 23.12 -2.37
C GLY A 340 11.24 21.59 -2.23
N GLY A 341 11.22 21.07 -1.01
CA GLY A 341 11.13 19.64 -0.76
C GLY A 341 9.78 19.05 -1.21
N ALA A 342 8.68 19.76 -0.96
CA ALA A 342 7.36 19.37 -1.44
C ALA A 342 7.28 19.33 -2.97
N SER A 343 7.91 20.28 -3.66
CA SER A 343 8.01 20.26 -5.13
C SER A 343 8.79 19.03 -5.64
N VAL A 344 9.95 18.73 -5.04
CA VAL A 344 10.74 17.53 -5.41
C VAL A 344 9.91 16.25 -5.23
N TYR A 345 9.16 16.14 -4.13
CA TYR A 345 8.30 15.00 -3.88
C TYR A 345 7.14 14.91 -4.88
N SER A 346 6.51 16.05 -5.20
CA SER A 346 5.46 16.12 -6.20
C SER A 346 5.94 15.68 -7.57
N ASP A 347 7.02 16.29 -8.06
CA ASP A 347 7.57 16.03 -9.39
C ASP A 347 8.01 14.57 -9.55
N GLY A 348 8.52 13.99 -8.46
CA GLY A 348 8.98 12.60 -8.45
C GLY A 348 7.83 11.58 -8.52
N TYR A 349 6.72 11.83 -7.82
CA TYR A 349 5.68 10.80 -7.61
C TYR A 349 4.26 11.27 -7.90
N ILE A 350 3.82 12.39 -7.30
CA ILE A 350 2.41 12.79 -7.35
C ILE A 350 2.01 13.25 -8.75
N ALA A 351 2.81 14.12 -9.35
CA ALA A 351 2.56 14.66 -10.69
C ALA A 351 2.61 13.60 -11.80
N VAL A 352 3.25 12.47 -11.53
CA VAL A 352 3.37 11.36 -12.47
C VAL A 352 2.34 10.25 -12.22
N GLY A 353 1.41 10.45 -11.27
CA GLY A 353 0.33 9.52 -10.98
C GLY A 353 0.65 8.44 -9.93
N GLN A 354 1.88 8.38 -9.41
CA GLN A 354 2.25 7.50 -8.31
C GLN A 354 1.82 8.12 -6.96
N ASP A 355 0.56 8.51 -6.85
CA ASP A 355 -0.01 9.33 -5.79
C ASP A 355 -0.57 8.54 -4.60
N THR A 356 -0.14 7.29 -4.44
CA THR A 356 -0.39 6.44 -3.26
C THR A 356 0.88 5.71 -2.86
N TYR A 357 1.01 5.25 -1.61
CA TYR A 357 2.15 4.40 -1.20
C TYR A 357 2.20 3.11 -2.00
N TYR A 358 1.05 2.55 -2.36
CA TYR A 358 0.97 1.37 -3.21
C TYR A 358 1.61 1.62 -4.58
N TYR A 359 1.25 2.70 -5.28
CA TYR A 359 1.81 3.02 -6.60
C TYR A 359 3.28 3.48 -6.56
N LYS A 360 3.74 4.02 -5.43
CA LYS A 360 5.17 4.28 -5.23
C LYS A 360 5.97 3.00 -5.06
N ASN A 361 5.37 1.97 -4.48
CA ASN A 361 6.02 0.66 -4.37
C ASN A 361 5.90 -0.13 -5.68
N PHE A 362 4.72 -0.16 -6.30
CA PHE A 362 4.47 -0.87 -7.56
C PHE A 362 4.10 0.14 -8.64
N ASN A 363 5.02 0.58 -9.47
CA ASN A 363 4.66 1.53 -10.53
C ASN A 363 3.80 0.87 -11.62
N LEU A 364 2.48 0.90 -11.43
CA LEU A 364 1.47 0.33 -12.34
C LEU A 364 0.72 1.41 -13.13
N VAL A 365 1.05 2.70 -12.93
CA VAL A 365 0.27 3.83 -13.47
C VAL A 365 1.02 4.66 -14.49
N LYS A 366 2.36 4.64 -14.49
CA LYS A 366 3.20 5.42 -15.41
C LYS A 366 4.20 4.53 -16.15
N ALA A 367 4.19 4.62 -17.47
CA ALA A 367 5.22 3.96 -18.29
C ALA A 367 6.60 4.68 -18.17
N PRO A 368 7.73 3.95 -18.16
CA PRO A 368 7.76 2.49 -18.17
C PRO A 368 7.29 1.91 -16.82
N TYR A 369 6.31 1.00 -16.89
CA TYR A 369 5.78 0.32 -15.71
C TYR A 369 6.89 -0.47 -14.99
N TYR A 370 6.69 -0.79 -13.70
CA TYR A 370 7.61 -1.58 -12.86
C TYR A 370 9.01 -0.94 -12.68
N SER A 371 9.16 0.32 -13.05
CA SER A 371 10.35 1.14 -12.84
C SER A 371 10.02 2.37 -12.00
N HIS A 372 11.03 3.18 -11.61
CA HIS A 372 10.82 4.37 -10.79
C HIS A 372 10.02 4.07 -9.52
N GLN A 373 10.34 2.96 -8.86
CA GLN A 373 9.74 2.53 -7.61
C GLN A 373 10.50 3.18 -6.44
N TYR A 374 9.75 3.61 -5.42
CA TYR A 374 10.34 4.28 -4.25
C TYR A 374 11.25 3.33 -3.45
N ALA A 375 10.85 2.06 -3.33
CA ALA A 375 11.60 1.04 -2.64
C ALA A 375 11.43 -0.34 -3.30
N GLY A 376 12.49 -1.16 -3.23
CA GLY A 376 12.43 -2.58 -3.56
C GLY A 376 11.77 -3.44 -2.47
N ASN A 377 11.75 -2.96 -1.23
CA ASN A 377 11.15 -3.65 -0.10
C ASN A 377 9.63 -3.80 -0.25
N LEU A 378 9.12 -5.04 -0.20
CA LEU A 378 7.69 -5.34 -0.29
C LEU A 378 6.87 -4.72 0.86
N TRP A 379 7.44 -4.59 2.05
CA TRP A 379 6.76 -4.02 3.23
C TRP A 379 6.69 -2.49 3.25
N ASP A 380 7.38 -1.80 2.32
CA ASP A 380 7.49 -0.34 2.35
C ASP A 380 6.13 0.35 2.38
N SER A 381 5.23 0.02 1.44
CA SER A 381 3.90 0.62 1.36
C SER A 381 3.06 0.38 2.61
N LYS A 382 3.14 -0.84 3.18
CA LYS A 382 2.44 -1.20 4.43
C LYS A 382 3.00 -0.44 5.63
N ASN A 383 4.32 -0.34 5.75
CA ASN A 383 4.96 0.37 6.85
C ASN A 383 4.63 1.87 6.81
N ASN A 384 4.71 2.48 5.63
CA ASN A 384 4.32 3.88 5.43
C ASN A 384 2.84 4.11 5.69
N ALA A 385 1.96 3.19 5.27
CA ALA A 385 0.54 3.21 5.57
C ALA A 385 0.26 3.23 7.08
N SER A 386 0.95 2.37 7.83
CA SER A 386 0.82 2.30 9.28
C SER A 386 1.26 3.59 9.98
N GLN A 387 2.32 4.25 9.49
CA GLN A 387 2.75 5.54 10.03
C GLN A 387 1.75 6.64 9.65
N PHE A 388 1.28 6.67 8.41
CA PHE A 388 0.30 7.63 7.94
C PHE A 388 -1.04 7.51 8.70
N ALA A 389 -1.50 6.28 8.96
CA ALA A 389 -2.72 6.01 9.72
C ALA A 389 -2.68 6.63 11.13
N LYS A 390 -1.52 6.66 11.80
CA LYS A 390 -1.36 7.27 13.13
C LYS A 390 -1.74 8.75 13.15
N ALA A 391 -1.49 9.46 12.04
CA ALA A 391 -1.84 10.87 11.91
C ALA A 391 -3.36 11.11 11.91
N PHE A 392 -4.16 10.09 11.60
CA PHE A 392 -5.63 10.16 11.53
C PHE A 392 -6.30 9.40 12.69
N THR A 393 -5.53 8.77 13.57
CA THR A 393 -6.09 8.05 14.73
C THR A 393 -6.88 9.02 15.63
N GLY A 394 -8.16 8.71 15.86
CA GLY A 394 -9.07 9.57 16.62
C GLY A 394 -9.72 10.71 15.82
N ASN A 395 -9.32 10.96 14.58
CA ASN A 395 -9.94 11.96 13.71
C ASN A 395 -10.90 11.30 12.69
N THR A 396 -12.09 10.93 13.15
CA THR A 396 -13.12 10.28 12.32
C THR A 396 -13.83 11.28 11.37
N SER A 397 -13.58 12.57 11.50
CA SER A 397 -14.16 13.61 10.61
C SER A 397 -13.36 13.85 9.34
N ALA A 398 -12.12 13.34 9.24
CA ALA A 398 -11.32 13.45 8.03
C ALA A 398 -12.01 12.73 6.86
N ALA A 399 -12.15 13.42 5.74
CA ALA A 399 -12.68 12.84 4.49
C ALA A 399 -11.50 12.48 3.59
N LEU A 400 -10.96 11.27 3.72
CA LEU A 400 -9.87 10.79 2.87
C LEU A 400 -10.42 10.07 1.63
N THR A 401 -9.69 10.17 0.52
CA THR A 401 -9.96 9.41 -0.70
C THR A 401 -8.90 8.31 -0.85
N PHE A 402 -9.36 7.11 -1.18
CA PHE A 402 -8.52 5.93 -1.39
C PHE A 402 -8.68 5.44 -2.83
N LYS A 403 -7.60 5.38 -3.58
CA LYS A 403 -7.53 4.84 -4.94
C LYS A 403 -7.19 3.36 -4.86
N ILE A 404 -8.21 2.52 -5.11
CA ILE A 404 -8.05 1.07 -5.01
C ILE A 404 -7.74 0.50 -6.39
N PRO A 405 -6.58 -0.14 -6.60
CA PRO A 405 -6.20 -0.73 -7.88
C PRO A 405 -7.19 -1.81 -8.33
N VAL A 406 -7.67 -1.71 -9.57
CA VAL A 406 -8.53 -2.70 -10.20
C VAL A 406 -7.86 -3.19 -11.47
N PHE A 407 -7.33 -4.39 -11.45
CA PHE A 407 -6.69 -5.05 -12.60
C PHE A 407 -7.74 -5.44 -13.65
N THR A 408 -7.33 -5.54 -14.93
CA THR A 408 -8.23 -6.01 -16.01
C THR A 408 -8.75 -7.43 -15.75
N SER A 409 -7.95 -8.24 -15.06
CA SER A 409 -8.34 -9.54 -14.53
C SER A 409 -7.55 -9.86 -13.26
N ILE A 410 -8.22 -10.43 -12.28
CA ILE A 410 -7.67 -10.96 -11.03
C ILE A 410 -8.50 -12.16 -10.58
N SER A 411 -7.88 -13.17 -9.99
CA SER A 411 -8.60 -14.32 -9.42
C SER A 411 -9.59 -13.89 -8.33
N ASP A 412 -10.73 -14.56 -8.22
CA ASP A 412 -11.64 -14.35 -7.09
C ASP A 412 -11.02 -14.77 -5.74
N THR A 413 -10.12 -15.77 -5.78
CA THR A 413 -9.33 -16.17 -4.61
C THR A 413 -8.24 -15.13 -4.35
N VAL A 414 -8.18 -14.63 -3.12
CA VAL A 414 -7.15 -13.69 -2.65
C VAL A 414 -5.80 -14.41 -2.61
N SER A 415 -4.74 -13.73 -3.01
CA SER A 415 -3.39 -14.26 -2.98
C SER A 415 -2.96 -14.54 -1.52
N PRO A 416 -2.68 -15.80 -1.14
CA PRO A 416 -2.33 -16.13 0.24
C PRO A 416 -0.93 -15.61 0.60
N ARG A 417 -0.67 -15.43 1.90
CA ARG A 417 0.71 -15.25 2.38
C ARG A 417 1.56 -16.48 2.02
N PRO A 418 2.83 -16.32 1.66
CA PRO A 418 3.71 -17.45 1.33
C PRO A 418 3.81 -18.51 2.44
N ASP A 419 3.76 -18.09 3.70
CA ASP A 419 3.87 -18.95 4.87
C ASP A 419 2.54 -19.62 5.31
N GLN A 420 1.41 -19.19 4.73
CA GLN A 420 0.06 -19.69 5.06
C GLN A 420 -0.61 -20.43 3.90
N GLY A 421 -0.16 -20.19 2.67
CA GLY A 421 -0.65 -20.88 1.48
C GLY A 421 0.04 -22.24 1.32
N GLY A 422 -0.71 -23.31 1.13
CA GLY A 422 -0.19 -24.64 0.87
C GLY A 422 0.41 -24.86 -0.52
N SER A 423 0.68 -23.83 -1.29
CA SER A 423 1.54 -23.88 -2.47
C SER A 423 2.88 -23.27 -2.10
N SER A 424 3.88 -24.11 -1.80
CA SER A 424 5.23 -23.81 -2.21
C SER A 424 5.18 -23.09 -3.57
N GLU A 425 6.00 -22.05 -3.76
CA GLU A 425 6.37 -21.63 -5.11
C GLU A 425 6.51 -22.92 -5.94
N PRO A 426 5.85 -23.07 -7.11
CA PRO A 426 5.94 -24.32 -7.85
C PRO A 426 7.41 -24.69 -7.83
N GLU A 427 7.68 -25.90 -7.34
CA GLU A 427 9.05 -26.42 -7.25
C GLU A 427 9.79 -25.86 -8.44
N LYS A 428 10.94 -25.14 -8.16
CA LYS A 428 11.80 -24.58 -9.20
C LYS A 428 11.41 -25.27 -10.51
N PRO A 429 10.77 -24.61 -11.50
CA PRO A 429 10.51 -25.33 -12.72
C PRO A 429 11.88 -25.88 -13.02
N THR A 430 12.03 -27.20 -12.91
CA THR A 430 13.21 -27.87 -13.46
C THR A 430 13.23 -27.28 -14.84
N PRO A 431 14.15 -26.35 -15.17
CA PRO A 431 14.04 -25.64 -16.41
C PRO A 431 13.84 -26.77 -17.39
N THR A 432 12.73 -26.80 -18.14
CA THR A 432 12.69 -27.58 -19.35
C THR A 432 13.74 -26.86 -20.15
N LEU A 433 15.00 -27.31 -19.94
CA LEU A 433 16.18 -26.69 -20.49
C LEU A 433 15.96 -26.73 -22.00
N LYS A 434 15.45 -25.60 -22.52
CA LYS A 434 15.25 -25.46 -23.94
C LYS A 434 16.64 -25.51 -24.53
N ARG A 435 16.89 -26.55 -25.32
CA ARG A 435 18.21 -26.72 -25.92
C ARG A 435 18.59 -25.45 -26.67
N GLY A 436 19.79 -24.95 -26.43
CA GLY A 436 20.31 -23.73 -26.96
C GLY A 436 20.04 -22.48 -26.14
N ASP A 437 19.16 -22.53 -25.14
CA ASP A 437 18.86 -21.43 -24.20
C ASP A 437 19.70 -21.64 -22.94
N ILE A 438 20.90 -21.10 -22.92
CA ILE A 438 21.91 -21.35 -21.87
C ILE A 438 21.75 -20.41 -20.70
N ASN A 439 21.24 -19.18 -20.96
CA ASN A 439 20.95 -18.22 -19.91
C ASN A 439 19.54 -18.40 -19.30
N SER A 440 18.73 -19.32 -19.85
CA SER A 440 17.37 -19.67 -19.39
C SER A 440 16.39 -18.49 -19.43
N ASP A 441 16.54 -17.59 -20.40
CA ASP A 441 15.64 -16.44 -20.58
C ASP A 441 14.44 -16.75 -21.52
N GLY A 442 14.41 -17.95 -22.10
CA GLY A 442 13.34 -18.45 -22.97
C GLY A 442 13.60 -18.18 -24.47
N VAL A 443 14.65 -17.44 -24.81
CA VAL A 443 15.04 -17.09 -26.17
C VAL A 443 16.41 -17.70 -26.49
N ILE A 444 16.62 -18.19 -27.71
CA ILE A 444 17.94 -18.63 -28.16
C ILE A 444 18.52 -17.52 -29.03
N ASP A 445 19.50 -16.79 -28.49
CA ASP A 445 20.05 -15.61 -29.15
C ASP A 445 21.59 -15.51 -29.08
N VAL A 446 22.11 -14.30 -29.36
CA VAL A 446 23.55 -14.03 -29.37
C VAL A 446 24.19 -14.13 -27.99
N VAL A 447 23.41 -14.05 -26.90
CA VAL A 447 23.90 -14.18 -25.52
C VAL A 447 24.26 -15.64 -25.25
N ASP A 448 23.40 -16.59 -25.70
CA ASP A 448 23.67 -18.03 -25.59
C ASP A 448 24.87 -18.44 -26.45
N LEU A 449 24.93 -17.87 -27.67
CA LEU A 449 26.06 -18.08 -28.58
C LEU A 449 27.38 -17.62 -27.91
N ALA A 450 27.36 -16.50 -27.21
CA ALA A 450 28.53 -15.99 -26.48
C ALA A 450 28.91 -16.90 -25.31
N ALA A 451 27.91 -17.44 -24.58
CA ALA A 451 28.14 -18.34 -23.44
C ALA A 451 28.89 -19.60 -23.84
N ILE A 452 28.43 -20.31 -24.93
CA ILE A 452 29.16 -21.46 -25.48
C ILE A 452 30.58 -21.06 -25.93
N LYS A 453 30.70 -19.96 -26.66
CA LYS A 453 32.00 -19.49 -27.13
C LYS A 453 33.00 -19.27 -25.98
N PHE A 454 32.57 -18.65 -24.89
CA PHE A 454 33.42 -18.43 -23.74
C PHE A 454 33.80 -19.73 -23.05
N HIS A 455 32.89 -20.72 -23.00
CA HIS A 455 33.18 -22.05 -22.47
C HIS A 455 34.26 -22.77 -23.28
N ILE A 456 34.09 -22.82 -24.59
CA ILE A 456 35.05 -23.47 -25.53
C ILE A 456 36.43 -22.81 -25.44
N LEU A 457 36.47 -21.48 -25.26
CA LEU A 457 37.73 -20.72 -25.12
C LEU A 457 38.35 -20.80 -23.71
N GLY A 458 37.70 -21.50 -22.76
CA GLY A 458 38.16 -21.59 -21.37
C GLY A 458 38.07 -20.26 -20.62
N ILE A 459 37.34 -19.27 -21.10
CA ILE A 459 37.17 -17.95 -20.47
C ILE A 459 36.18 -18.02 -19.33
N LYS A 460 35.05 -18.72 -19.53
CA LYS A 460 33.99 -18.92 -18.55
C LYS A 460 33.34 -20.28 -18.74
N SER A 461 33.36 -21.12 -17.69
CA SER A 461 32.73 -22.45 -17.73
C SER A 461 31.20 -22.33 -17.69
N ILE A 462 30.52 -23.17 -18.44
CA ILE A 462 29.07 -23.38 -18.33
C ILE A 462 28.80 -24.26 -17.12
N SER A 463 27.84 -23.86 -16.27
CA SER A 463 27.47 -24.59 -15.07
C SER A 463 26.84 -25.95 -15.37
N SER A 464 27.00 -26.94 -14.48
CA SER A 464 26.39 -28.25 -14.61
C SER A 464 24.86 -28.20 -14.72
N SER A 465 24.21 -27.17 -14.16
CA SER A 465 22.75 -27.00 -14.17
C SER A 465 22.19 -26.70 -15.57
N VAL A 466 22.97 -26.12 -16.48
CA VAL A 466 22.55 -25.78 -17.86
C VAL A 466 23.39 -26.54 -18.92
N TYR A 467 24.19 -27.50 -18.48
CA TYR A 467 25.05 -28.27 -19.38
C TYR A 467 24.26 -28.95 -20.51
N SER A 468 23.11 -29.54 -20.17
CA SER A 468 22.25 -30.21 -21.16
C SER A 468 21.50 -29.25 -22.13
N ALA A 469 21.42 -27.95 -21.79
CA ALA A 469 20.96 -26.93 -22.72
C ALA A 469 22.06 -26.53 -23.71
N ALA A 470 23.30 -26.53 -23.25
CA ALA A 470 24.48 -26.16 -24.04
C ALA A 470 24.95 -27.31 -24.97
N ASP A 471 24.82 -28.57 -24.54
CA ASP A 471 25.02 -29.76 -25.37
C ASP A 471 23.82 -29.96 -26.30
N VAL A 472 23.78 -29.15 -27.38
CA VAL A 472 22.66 -29.06 -28.30
C VAL A 472 22.51 -30.32 -29.15
N ASN A 473 23.62 -30.99 -29.51
CA ASN A 473 23.65 -32.19 -30.29
C ASN A 473 23.52 -33.51 -29.48
N LYS A 474 23.60 -33.40 -28.13
CA LYS A 474 23.53 -34.53 -27.16
C LYS A 474 24.66 -35.56 -27.27
N ASP A 475 25.86 -35.14 -27.63
CA ASP A 475 27.00 -36.02 -27.71
C ASP A 475 27.79 -36.10 -26.39
N GLY A 476 27.38 -35.33 -25.38
CA GLY A 476 27.99 -35.28 -24.03
C GLY A 476 29.12 -34.27 -23.90
N ASN A 477 29.42 -33.49 -24.96
CA ASN A 477 30.43 -32.46 -24.95
C ASN A 477 29.82 -31.11 -25.35
N ILE A 478 30.41 -30.03 -24.86
CA ILE A 478 30.06 -28.67 -25.32
C ILE A 478 31.23 -28.18 -26.19
N ASP A 479 31.01 -28.17 -27.49
CA ASP A 479 32.06 -27.84 -28.44
C ASP A 479 31.59 -26.96 -29.63
N VAL A 480 32.43 -26.87 -30.69
CA VAL A 480 32.16 -26.06 -31.86
C VAL A 480 30.94 -26.50 -32.67
N VAL A 481 30.47 -27.75 -32.47
CA VAL A 481 29.27 -28.29 -33.16
C VAL A 481 28.02 -27.68 -32.54
N ASP A 482 27.98 -27.55 -31.18
CA ASP A 482 26.89 -26.89 -30.44
C ASP A 482 26.87 -25.39 -30.76
N LEU A 483 28.05 -24.75 -30.76
CA LEU A 483 28.17 -23.35 -31.18
C LEU A 483 27.60 -23.11 -32.58
N ALA A 484 27.89 -24.02 -33.50
CA ALA A 484 27.35 -23.93 -34.87
C ALA A 484 25.83 -24.15 -34.91
N ALA A 485 25.30 -25.06 -34.10
CA ALA A 485 23.86 -25.33 -33.99
C ALA A 485 23.08 -24.08 -33.52
N ILE A 486 23.54 -23.43 -32.46
CA ILE A 486 22.95 -22.17 -31.97
C ILE A 486 23.04 -21.06 -33.03
N LYS A 487 24.21 -20.91 -33.66
CA LYS A 487 24.39 -19.93 -34.75
C LYS A 487 23.41 -20.16 -35.91
N PHE A 488 23.20 -21.40 -36.34
CA PHE A 488 22.25 -21.71 -37.39
C PHE A 488 20.81 -21.45 -36.99
N HIS A 489 20.47 -21.66 -35.71
CA HIS A 489 19.15 -21.33 -35.18
C HIS A 489 18.90 -19.82 -35.26
N ILE A 490 19.84 -19.01 -34.75
CA ILE A 490 19.76 -17.53 -34.73
C ILE A 490 19.63 -16.99 -36.19
N LEU A 491 20.33 -17.58 -37.13
CA LEU A 491 20.28 -17.20 -38.54
C LEU A 491 19.05 -17.74 -39.32
N GLY A 492 18.17 -18.49 -38.62
CA GLY A 492 16.99 -19.10 -39.26
C GLY A 492 17.29 -20.20 -40.25
N ILE A 493 18.53 -20.73 -40.27
CA ILE A 493 18.98 -21.76 -41.20
C ILE A 493 18.51 -23.16 -40.74
N LYS A 494 18.56 -23.42 -39.44
CA LYS A 494 18.13 -24.69 -38.84
C LYS A 494 17.64 -24.43 -37.42
N THR A 495 16.40 -24.79 -37.13
CA THR A 495 15.84 -24.69 -35.78
C THR A 495 16.36 -25.78 -34.85
N ILE A 496 16.66 -25.41 -33.60
CA ILE A 496 16.92 -26.34 -32.51
C ILE A 496 15.57 -26.83 -31.96
N SER A 497 15.38 -28.12 -31.91
CA SER A 497 14.13 -28.78 -31.44
C SER A 497 14.36 -29.56 -30.16
#